data_56b254e66496c61de55566d82417041f
#
_entry.id   56b254e66496c61de55566d82417041f
#
_cell.length_a   1.000
_cell.length_b   1.000
_cell.length_c   1.000
_cell.angle_alpha   90.00
_cell.angle_beta   90.00
_cell.angle_gamma   90.00
#
_symmetry.space_group_name_H-M   'P 1'
#
loop_
_entity.id
_entity.type
_entity.pdbx_description
1 polymer ?
#
loop_
_entity_poly.entity_id
_entity_poly.type
_entity_poly.pdbx_seq_one_letter_code
_entity_poly.pdbx_strand_id
1 'polypeptide(L)'
;MGLRVGLIFLVAVLPATELPRAGDADRGRERFRGLGCIACHSVNGEGGGYAPDLAKRIGREVTPVGMAAHVWNRGPLMWRMVRSRRLLLPELDEQDLADLYAYFYSARYFDRAPDPARGRQVFHWEHCAECHTPGGTGSGAAPAAADLPPPDSPIGLLERMWNAAGRMAEAMARKRVAWPDLTSQEAADLFGWLAEITRKRPLSGEMPVPSDDPGERVFERKGCKACHTGPNALSGRFSGRTLLDFAVAMWNHAPAMRRRPVLDYGELRQVSGYLWALQISQPPGSMARGKVCFTAKGCTACHEQALTGAPRLTGRRWDPFVLMAVLWRRGTIMQGKLESTGRSWPQLTAAEMADVIAYLNRPPTARSY
;
A
#
# COMPACT_ATOMS: atom_id res chain seq x y z
N MET A 1 8.38 60.79 -27.99
CA MET A 1 9.20 59.96 -27.05
C MET A 1 8.24 59.12 -26.22
N GLY A 2 7.99 57.90 -26.61
CA GLY A 2 7.03 56.99 -25.98
C GLY A 2 7.79 55.95 -25.14
N LEU A 3 7.55 55.97 -23.86
CA LEU A 3 8.11 55.01 -22.88
C LEU A 3 7.33 53.71 -22.98
N ARG A 4 7.95 52.63 -23.49
CA ARG A 4 7.36 51.27 -23.47
C ARG A 4 7.73 50.64 -22.12
N VAL A 5 6.75 50.52 -21.23
CA VAL A 5 6.85 49.73 -19.98
C VAL A 5 6.67 48.26 -20.36
N GLY A 6 7.76 47.53 -20.33
CA GLY A 6 7.74 46.07 -20.49
C GLY A 6 7.24 45.41 -19.22
N LEU A 7 6.09 44.72 -19.30
CA LEU A 7 5.53 43.89 -18.23
C LEU A 7 6.33 42.59 -18.15
N ILE A 8 7.18 42.44 -17.16
CA ILE A 8 7.89 41.19 -16.87
C ILE A 8 6.90 40.25 -16.15
N PHE A 9 6.38 39.26 -16.85
CA PHE A 9 5.65 38.16 -16.21
C PHE A 9 6.63 37.27 -15.44
N LEU A 10 6.61 37.41 -14.12
CA LEU A 10 7.25 36.43 -13.24
C LEU A 10 6.43 35.14 -13.28
N VAL A 11 6.86 34.17 -14.07
CA VAL A 11 6.30 32.81 -14.02
C VAL A 11 6.79 32.20 -12.69
N ALA A 12 5.90 32.16 -11.70
CA ALA A 12 6.13 31.41 -10.49
C ALA A 12 6.19 29.92 -10.89
N VAL A 13 7.41 29.37 -10.96
CA VAL A 13 7.63 27.93 -11.05
C VAL A 13 7.17 27.34 -9.73
N LEU A 14 5.93 26.83 -9.69
CA LEU A 14 5.47 26.00 -8.59
C LEU A 14 6.41 24.80 -8.52
N PRO A 15 6.94 24.45 -7.33
CA PRO A 15 7.76 23.25 -7.21
C PRO A 15 6.93 22.06 -7.66
N ALA A 16 7.45 21.33 -8.63
CA ALA A 16 6.88 20.05 -9.04
C ALA A 16 6.74 19.20 -7.75
N THR A 17 5.51 18.86 -7.39
CA THR A 17 5.26 17.88 -6.35
C THR A 17 5.83 16.57 -6.87
N GLU A 18 7.02 16.18 -6.42
CA GLU A 18 7.54 14.85 -6.71
C GLU A 18 6.52 13.85 -6.21
N LEU A 19 6.02 13.03 -7.14
CA LEU A 19 5.12 11.93 -6.85
C LEU A 19 5.77 10.98 -5.83
N PRO A 20 4.99 10.38 -4.92
CA PRO A 20 5.52 9.39 -4.01
C PRO A 20 6.21 8.28 -4.81
N ARG A 21 7.35 7.81 -4.32
CA ARG A 21 8.15 6.78 -5.01
C ARG A 21 7.32 5.54 -5.23
N ALA A 22 7.29 5.13 -6.48
CA ALA A 22 6.66 3.90 -6.88
C ALA A 22 7.43 2.70 -6.33
N GLY A 23 6.80 1.86 -5.52
CA GLY A 23 7.37 0.60 -5.06
C GLY A 23 7.00 -0.55 -5.98
N ASP A 24 7.91 -1.50 -6.19
CA ASP A 24 7.71 -2.71 -6.97
C ASP A 24 7.82 -3.93 -6.06
N ALA A 25 6.77 -4.75 -6.01
CA ALA A 25 6.71 -5.88 -5.07
C ALA A 25 7.67 -7.01 -5.42
N ASP A 26 7.97 -7.24 -6.68
CA ASP A 26 8.91 -8.28 -7.08
C ASP A 26 10.35 -7.87 -6.77
N ARG A 27 10.74 -6.63 -7.08
CA ARG A 27 12.01 -6.09 -6.59
C ARG A 27 12.07 -6.11 -5.07
N GLY A 28 10.99 -5.75 -4.39
CA GLY A 28 10.90 -5.81 -2.93
C GLY A 28 11.17 -7.19 -2.37
N ARG A 29 10.68 -8.26 -3.02
CA ARG A 29 10.97 -9.65 -2.66
C ARG A 29 12.44 -9.98 -2.85
N GLU A 30 13.03 -9.58 -3.97
CA GLU A 30 14.46 -9.77 -4.24
C GLU A 30 15.32 -9.02 -3.22
N ARG A 31 14.95 -7.78 -2.91
CA ARG A 31 15.64 -6.96 -1.89
C ARG A 31 15.49 -7.54 -0.49
N PHE A 32 14.32 -8.06 -0.13
CA PHE A 32 14.09 -8.75 1.16
C PHE A 32 15.05 -9.92 1.38
N ARG A 33 15.32 -10.70 0.34
CA ARG A 33 16.29 -11.80 0.35
C ARG A 33 17.73 -11.30 0.27
N GLY A 34 18.03 -10.45 -0.70
CA GLY A 34 19.39 -9.98 -0.98
C GLY A 34 19.97 -9.09 0.12
N LEU A 35 19.12 -8.31 0.81
CA LEU A 35 19.53 -7.50 1.96
C LEU A 35 19.56 -8.29 3.29
N GLY A 36 19.25 -9.58 3.25
CA GLY A 36 19.34 -10.47 4.41
C GLY A 36 18.19 -10.33 5.43
N CYS A 37 17.13 -9.59 5.13
CA CYS A 37 15.95 -9.47 6.01
C CYS A 37 15.31 -10.83 6.29
N ILE A 38 15.33 -11.73 5.29
CA ILE A 38 14.83 -13.11 5.35
C ILE A 38 15.54 -13.97 6.42
N ALA A 39 16.76 -13.62 6.84
CA ALA A 39 17.47 -14.37 7.88
C ALA A 39 16.78 -14.28 9.25
N CYS A 40 16.00 -13.25 9.50
CA CYS A 40 15.29 -13.03 10.75
C CYS A 40 13.77 -13.04 10.58
N HIS A 41 13.27 -12.38 9.54
CA HIS A 41 11.84 -12.23 9.26
C HIS A 41 11.35 -13.26 8.25
N SER A 42 10.09 -13.65 8.37
CA SER A 42 9.34 -14.35 7.32
C SER A 42 8.31 -13.42 6.66
N VAL A 43 7.85 -13.85 5.48
CA VAL A 43 6.69 -13.30 4.79
C VAL A 43 5.81 -14.47 4.38
N ASN A 44 4.60 -14.57 4.92
CA ASN A 44 3.68 -15.71 4.75
C ASN A 44 4.32 -17.06 5.12
N GLY A 45 5.18 -17.07 6.14
CA GLY A 45 5.86 -18.27 6.63
C GLY A 45 7.14 -18.62 5.87
N GLU A 46 7.48 -17.94 4.77
CA GLU A 46 8.74 -18.12 4.05
C GLU A 46 9.83 -17.23 4.66
N GLY A 47 10.84 -17.81 5.28
CA GLY A 47 11.96 -17.11 5.89
C GLY A 47 12.26 -17.51 7.34
N GLY A 48 13.00 -16.66 8.05
CA GLY A 48 13.42 -16.89 9.43
C GLY A 48 12.27 -16.70 10.43
N GLY A 49 12.39 -17.41 11.57
CA GLY A 49 11.40 -17.37 12.67
C GLY A 49 11.84 -16.53 13.88
N TYR A 50 12.93 -15.79 13.80
CA TYR A 50 13.48 -15.03 14.94
C TYR A 50 12.78 -13.67 15.16
N ALA A 51 12.09 -13.19 14.14
CA ALA A 51 11.37 -11.94 14.14
C ALA A 51 9.96 -12.15 13.56
N PRO A 52 9.02 -11.20 13.79
CA PRO A 52 7.66 -11.34 13.28
C PRO A 52 7.60 -11.55 11.76
N ASP A 53 6.60 -12.33 11.33
CA ASP A 53 6.22 -12.44 9.93
C ASP A 53 5.64 -11.10 9.46
N LEU A 54 6.27 -10.50 8.44
CA LEU A 54 5.95 -9.15 8.00
C LEU A 54 4.65 -9.07 7.17
N ALA A 55 4.15 -10.19 6.67
CA ALA A 55 2.82 -10.26 6.07
C ALA A 55 1.71 -10.26 7.13
N LYS A 56 1.93 -10.80 8.32
CA LYS A 56 0.87 -11.07 9.30
C LYS A 56 0.66 -9.97 10.35
N ARG A 57 1.62 -9.08 10.58
CA ARG A 57 1.63 -8.29 11.82
C ARG A 57 2.02 -6.81 11.74
N ILE A 58 2.05 -6.19 10.62
CA ILE A 58 2.07 -4.73 10.67
C ILE A 58 0.62 -4.33 10.96
N GLY A 59 0.30 -3.83 12.14
CA GLY A 59 -1.05 -3.59 12.63
C GLY A 59 -2.05 -3.02 11.58
N ARG A 60 -3.25 -2.67 11.96
CA ARG A 60 -4.29 -2.16 11.04
C ARG A 60 -3.85 -0.96 10.17
N GLU A 61 -2.74 -0.31 10.51
CA GLU A 61 -2.18 0.83 9.79
C GLU A 61 -1.10 0.36 8.80
N VAL A 62 -1.52 0.00 7.59
CA VAL A 62 -0.63 -0.42 6.50
C VAL A 62 -0.23 0.79 5.64
N THR A 63 0.19 1.88 6.27
CA THR A 63 0.62 3.08 5.58
C THR A 63 2.15 3.19 5.57
N PRO A 64 2.76 3.91 4.61
CA PRO A 64 4.20 4.16 4.65
C PRO A 64 4.65 4.83 5.95
N VAL A 65 3.83 5.73 6.51
CA VAL A 65 4.09 6.37 7.81
C VAL A 65 4.00 5.37 8.96
N GLY A 66 3.03 4.45 8.92
CA GLY A 66 2.92 3.35 9.87
C GLY A 66 4.16 2.45 9.85
N MET A 67 4.64 2.09 8.65
CA MET A 67 5.90 1.36 8.48
C MET A 67 7.08 2.15 9.05
N ALA A 68 7.16 3.46 8.78
CA ALA A 68 8.22 4.32 9.33
C ALA A 68 8.20 4.35 10.86
N ALA A 69 7.03 4.45 11.48
CA ALA A 69 6.87 4.37 12.93
C ALA A 69 7.31 2.99 13.49
N HIS A 70 6.99 1.91 12.80
CA HIS A 70 7.43 0.57 13.20
C HIS A 70 8.95 0.40 13.10
N VAL A 71 9.56 0.85 11.99
CA VAL A 71 11.02 0.81 11.80
C VAL A 71 11.70 1.69 12.85
N TRP A 72 11.16 2.87 13.13
CA TRP A 72 11.64 3.75 14.20
C TRP A 72 11.62 3.06 15.55
N ASN A 73 10.48 2.52 15.95
CA ASN A 73 10.30 1.94 17.29
C ASN A 73 11.09 0.64 17.50
N ARG A 74 11.32 -0.13 16.42
CA ARG A 74 12.00 -1.42 16.46
C ARG A 74 13.45 -1.39 16.02
N GLY A 75 13.91 -0.30 15.39
CA GLY A 75 15.28 -0.13 14.90
C GLY A 75 16.33 -0.48 15.92
N PRO A 76 16.30 0.05 17.17
CA PRO A 76 17.29 -0.28 18.20
C PRO A 76 17.42 -1.77 18.48
N LEU A 77 16.29 -2.50 18.49
CA LEU A 77 16.28 -3.96 18.67
C LEU A 77 16.89 -4.67 17.45
N MET A 78 16.48 -4.29 16.24
CA MET A 78 17.01 -4.87 15.01
C MET A 78 18.53 -4.67 14.91
N TRP A 79 19.04 -3.47 15.17
CA TRP A 79 20.48 -3.19 15.13
C TRP A 79 21.27 -4.00 16.18
N ARG A 80 20.73 -4.17 17.39
CA ARG A 80 21.34 -5.04 18.40
C ARG A 80 21.41 -6.51 17.93
N MET A 81 20.31 -7.01 17.34
CA MET A 81 20.25 -8.38 16.82
C MET A 81 21.22 -8.61 15.66
N VAL A 82 21.33 -7.66 14.73
CA VAL A 82 22.30 -7.71 13.62
C VAL A 82 23.72 -7.77 14.16
N ARG A 83 24.07 -6.90 15.13
CA ARG A 83 25.40 -6.89 15.75
C ARG A 83 25.68 -8.18 16.53
N SER A 84 24.75 -8.66 17.34
CA SER A 84 24.95 -9.88 18.16
C SER A 84 25.18 -11.13 17.31
N ARG A 85 24.66 -11.14 16.09
CA ARG A 85 24.84 -12.21 15.11
C ARG A 85 26.02 -12.00 14.16
N ARG A 86 26.78 -10.92 14.37
CA ARG A 86 27.92 -10.54 13.51
C ARG A 86 27.51 -10.37 12.03
N LEU A 87 26.28 -9.96 11.77
CA LEU A 87 25.80 -9.65 10.43
C LEU A 87 26.15 -8.22 10.06
N LEU A 88 26.33 -7.96 8.78
CA LEU A 88 26.47 -6.60 8.27
C LEU A 88 25.08 -5.94 8.24
N LEU A 89 25.03 -4.70 8.66
CA LEU A 89 23.81 -3.90 8.48
C LEU A 89 23.71 -3.54 6.99
N PRO A 90 22.66 -3.96 6.28
CA PRO A 90 22.54 -3.66 4.86
C PRO A 90 22.37 -2.16 4.63
N GLU A 91 22.89 -1.68 3.51
CA GLU A 91 22.57 -0.33 3.04
C GLU A 91 21.18 -0.34 2.40
N LEU A 92 20.33 0.59 2.83
CA LEU A 92 18.98 0.79 2.32
C LEU A 92 18.85 2.22 1.78
N ASP A 93 18.42 2.32 0.55
CA ASP A 93 17.98 3.59 -0.01
C ASP A 93 16.45 3.74 0.06
N GLU A 94 15.96 4.85 -0.42
CA GLU A 94 14.54 5.17 -0.38
C GLU A 94 13.73 4.30 -1.35
N GLN A 95 14.33 3.87 -2.46
CA GLN A 95 13.68 2.98 -3.43
C GLN A 95 13.57 1.55 -2.89
N ASP A 96 14.62 1.06 -2.23
CA ASP A 96 14.59 -0.23 -1.55
C ASP A 96 13.42 -0.32 -0.56
N LEU A 97 13.22 0.77 0.19
CA LEU A 97 12.16 0.83 1.20
C LEU A 97 10.77 0.95 0.57
N ALA A 98 10.62 1.64 -0.55
CA ALA A 98 9.37 1.67 -1.30
C ALA A 98 9.05 0.29 -1.87
N ASP A 99 10.03 -0.42 -2.43
CA ASP A 99 9.89 -1.77 -2.97
C ASP A 99 9.57 -2.79 -1.87
N LEU A 100 10.28 -2.74 -0.74
CA LEU A 100 9.98 -3.58 0.43
C LEU A 100 8.57 -3.32 0.96
N TYR A 101 8.15 -2.06 1.03
CA TYR A 101 6.79 -1.71 1.41
C TYR A 101 5.77 -2.33 0.46
N ALA A 102 5.98 -2.20 -0.86
CA ALA A 102 5.13 -2.80 -1.86
C ALA A 102 5.05 -4.32 -1.72
N TYR A 103 6.18 -4.98 -1.47
CA TYR A 103 6.24 -6.43 -1.22
C TYR A 103 5.47 -6.85 0.02
N PHE A 104 5.68 -6.19 1.17
CA PHE A 104 4.97 -6.53 2.39
C PHE A 104 3.47 -6.25 2.29
N TYR A 105 3.09 -5.22 1.55
CA TYR A 105 1.70 -4.93 1.29
C TYR A 105 1.05 -5.96 0.37
N SER A 106 1.72 -6.32 -0.73
CA SER A 106 1.21 -7.32 -1.68
C SER A 106 1.06 -8.71 -1.04
N ALA A 107 1.99 -9.08 -0.16
CA ALA A 107 1.94 -10.33 0.59
C ALA A 107 0.71 -10.46 1.50
N ARG A 108 -0.03 -9.37 1.72
CA ARG A 108 -1.23 -9.28 2.53
C ARG A 108 -2.52 -9.25 1.73
N TYR A 109 -2.49 -9.62 0.47
CA TYR A 109 -3.74 -9.75 -0.30
C TYR A 109 -4.76 -10.63 0.39
N PHE A 110 -4.30 -11.53 1.25
CA PHE A 110 -5.14 -12.47 1.95
C PHE A 110 -4.86 -12.39 3.47
N ASP A 111 -5.89 -12.14 4.27
CA ASP A 111 -5.78 -12.23 5.73
C ASP A 111 -5.41 -13.65 6.18
N ARG A 112 -5.86 -14.65 5.44
CA ARG A 112 -5.51 -16.06 5.57
C ARG A 112 -5.17 -16.64 4.20
N ALA A 113 -4.34 -17.68 4.19
CA ALA A 113 -4.06 -18.41 2.96
C ALA A 113 -5.37 -18.90 2.31
N PRO A 114 -5.49 -18.82 0.99
CA PRO A 114 -6.63 -19.40 0.26
C PRO A 114 -6.77 -20.90 0.57
N ASP A 115 -8.00 -21.32 0.81
CA ASP A 115 -8.37 -22.74 0.97
C ASP A 115 -9.15 -23.19 -0.28
N PRO A 116 -8.53 -23.93 -1.21
CA PRO A 116 -9.18 -24.38 -2.43
C PRO A 116 -10.41 -25.28 -2.18
N ALA A 117 -10.39 -26.10 -1.13
CA ALA A 117 -11.52 -26.94 -0.79
C ALA A 117 -12.74 -26.10 -0.39
N ARG A 118 -12.50 -25.05 0.38
CA ARG A 118 -13.54 -24.09 0.76
C ARG A 118 -13.95 -23.22 -0.44
N GLY A 119 -13.02 -22.86 -1.31
CA GLY A 119 -13.32 -22.14 -2.55
C GLY A 119 -14.28 -22.89 -3.45
N ARG A 120 -14.14 -24.23 -3.54
CA ARG A 120 -15.12 -25.09 -4.22
C ARG A 120 -16.51 -25.01 -3.58
N GLN A 121 -16.58 -24.97 -2.25
CA GLN A 121 -17.86 -24.82 -1.55
C GLN A 121 -18.47 -23.44 -1.81
N VAL A 122 -17.69 -22.37 -1.74
CA VAL A 122 -18.11 -21.00 -2.07
C VAL A 122 -18.69 -20.93 -3.48
N PHE A 123 -18.06 -21.58 -4.46
CA PHE A 123 -18.54 -21.65 -5.84
C PHE A 123 -19.96 -22.23 -5.94
N HIS A 124 -20.31 -23.19 -5.07
CA HIS A 124 -21.67 -23.74 -5.00
C HIS A 124 -22.61 -22.87 -4.16
N TRP A 125 -22.18 -22.39 -2.98
CA TRP A 125 -23.04 -21.61 -2.08
C TRP A 125 -23.41 -20.25 -2.65
N GLU A 126 -22.50 -19.64 -3.36
CA GLU A 126 -22.69 -18.35 -4.02
C GLU A 126 -23.27 -18.49 -5.43
N HIS A 127 -23.87 -19.64 -5.71
CA HIS A 127 -24.63 -19.93 -6.93
C HIS A 127 -23.85 -19.83 -8.25
N CYS A 128 -22.53 -19.78 -8.23
CA CYS A 128 -21.72 -19.74 -9.44
C CYS A 128 -21.92 -21.00 -10.29
N ALA A 129 -22.07 -22.15 -9.62
CA ALA A 129 -22.27 -23.48 -10.25
C ALA A 129 -23.57 -23.58 -11.07
N GLU A 130 -24.56 -22.71 -10.86
CA GLU A 130 -25.80 -22.70 -11.62
C GLU A 130 -25.62 -22.27 -13.09
N CYS A 131 -24.52 -21.58 -13.37
CA CYS A 131 -24.18 -21.14 -14.72
C CYS A 131 -22.80 -21.63 -15.17
N HIS A 132 -21.82 -21.67 -14.27
CA HIS A 132 -20.45 -22.11 -14.53
C HIS A 132 -20.23 -23.52 -14.00
N THR A 133 -20.15 -24.51 -14.88
CA THR A 133 -19.77 -25.89 -14.46
C THR A 133 -18.31 -25.92 -14.00
N PRO A 134 -17.92 -26.75 -13.03
CA PRO A 134 -16.51 -26.86 -12.61
C PRO A 134 -15.55 -27.24 -13.74
N GLY A 135 -16.03 -28.13 -14.65
CA GLY A 135 -15.28 -28.57 -15.83
C GLY A 135 -16.23 -29.17 -16.87
N GLY A 136 -15.70 -29.55 -18.04
CA GLY A 136 -16.51 -30.10 -19.15
C GLY A 136 -17.00 -29.00 -20.10
N THR A 137 -18.09 -29.27 -20.83
CA THR A 137 -18.56 -28.40 -21.93
C THR A 137 -19.33 -27.16 -21.49
N GLY A 138 -19.34 -26.84 -20.19
CA GLY A 138 -20.14 -25.73 -19.67
C GLY A 138 -21.66 -26.02 -19.68
N SER A 139 -22.46 -25.08 -19.16
CA SER A 139 -23.93 -25.21 -19.13
C SER A 139 -24.59 -24.64 -20.39
N GLY A 140 -23.83 -24.22 -21.39
CA GLY A 140 -24.31 -23.46 -22.56
C GLY A 140 -24.68 -22.01 -22.27
N ALA A 141 -24.90 -21.65 -21.00
CA ALA A 141 -25.17 -20.27 -20.57
C ALA A 141 -23.90 -19.51 -20.19
N ALA A 142 -22.84 -20.20 -19.76
CA ALA A 142 -21.56 -19.66 -19.36
C ALA A 142 -20.43 -20.69 -19.59
N PRO A 143 -19.19 -20.25 -19.79
CA PRO A 143 -18.04 -21.16 -19.91
C PRO A 143 -17.85 -21.96 -18.61
N ALA A 144 -17.29 -23.16 -18.73
CA ALA A 144 -16.88 -23.91 -17.53
C ALA A 144 -15.80 -23.16 -16.76
N ALA A 145 -15.78 -23.33 -15.46
CA ALA A 145 -14.80 -22.63 -14.60
C ALA A 145 -13.35 -23.01 -14.95
N ALA A 146 -13.11 -24.28 -15.34
CA ALA A 146 -11.79 -24.75 -15.79
C ALA A 146 -11.34 -24.15 -17.13
N ASP A 147 -12.29 -23.71 -17.98
CA ASP A 147 -12.02 -23.11 -19.28
C ASP A 147 -11.86 -21.59 -19.18
N LEU A 148 -12.17 -21.00 -18.03
CA LEU A 148 -11.89 -19.59 -17.81
C LEU A 148 -10.37 -19.36 -17.89
N PRO A 149 -9.93 -18.27 -18.52
CA PRO A 149 -8.53 -17.92 -18.46
C PRO A 149 -8.10 -17.84 -16.98
N PRO A 150 -7.04 -18.55 -16.57
CA PRO A 150 -6.66 -18.59 -15.17
C PRO A 150 -6.39 -17.18 -14.66
N PRO A 151 -6.87 -16.81 -13.47
CA PRO A 151 -6.60 -15.52 -12.91
C PRO A 151 -5.10 -15.45 -12.49
N ASP A 152 -4.37 -14.49 -13.05
CA ASP A 152 -2.95 -14.30 -12.71
C ASP A 152 -2.79 -13.66 -11.33
N SER A 153 -3.81 -12.92 -10.89
CA SER A 153 -3.82 -12.20 -9.62
C SER A 153 -5.27 -11.98 -9.17
N PRO A 154 -5.51 -11.61 -7.90
CA PRO A 154 -6.84 -11.19 -7.45
C PRO A 154 -7.42 -10.03 -8.27
N ILE A 155 -6.57 -9.11 -8.73
CA ILE A 155 -7.01 -8.00 -9.61
C ILE A 155 -7.42 -8.51 -10.99
N GLY A 156 -6.69 -9.46 -11.55
CA GLY A 156 -7.07 -10.09 -12.82
C GLY A 156 -8.38 -10.87 -12.72
N LEU A 157 -8.64 -11.52 -11.59
CA LEU A 157 -9.95 -12.14 -11.32
C LEU A 157 -11.05 -11.07 -11.27
N LEU A 158 -10.82 -9.99 -10.53
CA LEU A 158 -11.78 -8.90 -10.41
C LEU A 158 -12.07 -8.25 -11.77
N GLU A 159 -11.08 -8.03 -12.61
CA GLU A 159 -11.25 -7.43 -13.94
C GLU A 159 -12.22 -8.26 -14.77
N ARG A 160 -12.06 -9.57 -14.78
CA ARG A 160 -12.94 -10.48 -15.53
C ARG A 160 -14.36 -10.52 -14.96
N MET A 161 -14.47 -10.64 -13.66
CA MET A 161 -15.76 -10.63 -12.97
C MET A 161 -16.48 -9.29 -13.20
N TRP A 162 -15.77 -8.18 -13.08
CA TRP A 162 -16.31 -6.85 -13.31
C TRP A 162 -16.83 -6.67 -14.74
N ASN A 163 -16.02 -7.03 -15.73
CA ASN A 163 -16.40 -6.88 -17.14
C ASN A 163 -17.52 -7.85 -17.55
N ALA A 164 -17.68 -8.97 -16.86
CA ALA A 164 -18.77 -9.92 -17.05
C ALA A 164 -20.03 -9.57 -16.25
N ALA A 165 -19.94 -8.71 -15.24
CA ALA A 165 -20.99 -8.46 -14.23
C ALA A 165 -22.35 -8.09 -14.86
N GLY A 166 -22.37 -7.31 -15.94
CA GLY A 166 -23.62 -6.95 -16.64
C GLY A 166 -24.36 -8.17 -17.17
N ARG A 167 -23.64 -9.03 -17.92
CA ARG A 167 -24.21 -10.28 -18.48
C ARG A 167 -24.62 -11.27 -17.40
N MET A 168 -23.80 -11.36 -16.33
CA MET A 168 -24.09 -12.21 -15.19
C MET A 168 -25.35 -11.74 -14.47
N ALA A 169 -25.49 -10.44 -14.19
CA ALA A 169 -26.67 -9.88 -13.52
C ALA A 169 -27.96 -10.16 -14.33
N GLU A 170 -27.93 -9.99 -15.64
CA GLU A 170 -29.08 -10.31 -16.51
C GLU A 170 -29.42 -11.81 -16.49
N ALA A 171 -28.43 -12.69 -16.55
CA ALA A 171 -28.64 -14.14 -16.52
C ALA A 171 -29.19 -14.56 -15.15
N MET A 172 -28.66 -14.02 -14.05
CA MET A 172 -29.13 -14.31 -12.69
C MET A 172 -30.54 -13.80 -12.46
N ALA A 173 -30.88 -12.60 -12.95
CA ALA A 173 -32.25 -12.08 -12.87
C ALA A 173 -33.26 -13.00 -13.61
N ARG A 174 -32.91 -13.51 -14.81
CA ARG A 174 -33.75 -14.45 -15.55
C ARG A 174 -33.96 -15.76 -14.79
N LYS A 175 -32.95 -16.24 -14.08
CA LYS A 175 -33.02 -17.47 -13.28
C LYS A 175 -33.53 -17.24 -11.85
N ARG A 176 -33.74 -15.99 -11.44
CA ARG A 176 -34.11 -15.57 -10.07
C ARG A 176 -33.09 -16.00 -9.03
N VAL A 177 -31.82 -15.97 -9.41
CA VAL A 177 -30.67 -16.20 -8.52
C VAL A 177 -30.21 -14.89 -7.93
N ALA A 178 -29.94 -14.87 -6.63
CA ALA A 178 -29.44 -13.70 -5.95
C ALA A 178 -27.99 -13.39 -6.38
N TRP A 179 -27.64 -12.10 -6.37
CA TRP A 179 -26.26 -11.70 -6.62
C TRP A 179 -25.36 -12.17 -5.47
N PRO A 180 -24.19 -12.78 -5.76
CA PRO A 180 -23.27 -13.24 -4.73
C PRO A 180 -22.72 -12.09 -3.90
N ASP A 181 -22.78 -12.21 -2.57
CA ASP A 181 -22.22 -11.24 -1.62
C ASP A 181 -21.01 -11.84 -0.91
N LEU A 182 -19.86 -11.73 -1.55
CA LEU A 182 -18.63 -12.38 -1.11
C LEU A 182 -17.97 -11.62 0.05
N THR A 183 -17.44 -12.36 0.99
CA THR A 183 -16.40 -11.86 1.89
C THR A 183 -15.02 -11.93 1.22
N SER A 184 -14.06 -11.18 1.73
CA SER A 184 -12.68 -11.22 1.19
C SER A 184 -12.04 -12.60 1.32
N GLN A 185 -12.39 -13.35 2.37
CA GLN A 185 -11.89 -14.72 2.53
C GLN A 185 -12.52 -15.70 1.53
N GLU A 186 -13.81 -15.58 1.26
CA GLU A 186 -14.49 -16.39 0.25
C GLU A 186 -13.94 -16.09 -1.16
N ALA A 187 -13.70 -14.83 -1.47
CA ALA A 187 -13.05 -14.44 -2.71
C ALA A 187 -11.62 -15.00 -2.82
N ALA A 188 -10.86 -15.02 -1.71
CA ALA A 188 -9.54 -15.63 -1.65
C ALA A 188 -9.60 -17.15 -1.89
N ASP A 189 -10.51 -17.82 -1.21
CA ASP A 189 -10.70 -19.26 -1.33
C ASP A 189 -11.14 -19.65 -2.74
N LEU A 190 -12.08 -18.90 -3.32
CA LEU A 190 -12.53 -19.05 -4.70
C LEU A 190 -11.37 -18.87 -5.69
N PHE A 191 -10.55 -17.82 -5.48
CA PHE A 191 -9.34 -17.60 -6.27
C PHE A 191 -8.38 -18.79 -6.19
N GLY A 192 -8.13 -19.31 -4.98
CA GLY A 192 -7.28 -20.48 -4.76
C GLY A 192 -7.79 -21.72 -5.49
N TRP A 193 -9.09 -21.99 -5.44
CA TRP A 193 -9.70 -23.10 -6.14
C TRP A 193 -9.63 -22.94 -7.67
N LEU A 194 -9.93 -21.75 -8.20
CA LEU A 194 -9.82 -21.46 -9.63
C LEU A 194 -8.39 -21.65 -10.13
N ALA A 195 -7.39 -21.21 -9.35
CA ALA A 195 -5.98 -21.41 -9.68
C ALA A 195 -5.60 -22.91 -9.73
N GLU A 196 -6.15 -23.71 -8.82
CA GLU A 196 -5.94 -25.17 -8.79
C GLU A 196 -6.53 -25.86 -10.01
N ILE A 197 -7.82 -25.64 -10.32
CA ILE A 197 -8.49 -26.34 -11.44
C ILE A 197 -7.98 -25.90 -12.80
N THR A 198 -7.49 -24.67 -12.92
CA THR A 198 -6.86 -24.15 -14.15
C THR A 198 -5.39 -24.51 -14.26
N ARG A 199 -4.83 -25.22 -13.27
CA ARG A 199 -3.41 -25.65 -13.20
C ARG A 199 -2.39 -24.54 -13.37
N LYS A 200 -2.74 -23.31 -13.01
CA LYS A 200 -1.80 -22.19 -12.99
C LYS A 200 -1.45 -21.82 -11.56
N ARG A 201 -0.14 -21.74 -11.31
CA ARG A 201 0.34 -21.16 -10.06
C ARG A 201 0.03 -19.66 -10.10
N PRO A 202 -0.69 -19.09 -9.10
CA PRO A 202 -0.89 -17.65 -9.05
C PRO A 202 0.47 -16.95 -9.07
N LEU A 203 0.65 -16.00 -9.96
CA LEU A 203 1.80 -15.11 -9.88
C LEU A 203 1.65 -14.32 -8.59
N SER A 204 2.65 -14.39 -7.73
CA SER A 204 2.69 -13.61 -6.52
C SER A 204 2.83 -12.13 -6.91
N GLY A 205 1.72 -11.43 -6.86
CA GLY A 205 1.70 -10.05 -6.51
C GLY A 205 2.44 -9.03 -7.36
N GLU A 206 2.11 -8.88 -8.64
CA GLU A 206 2.22 -7.55 -9.23
C GLU A 206 1.26 -6.62 -8.50
N MET A 207 1.80 -5.80 -7.63
CA MET A 207 1.05 -4.76 -7.00
C MET A 207 1.02 -3.53 -7.90
N PRO A 208 -0.17 -2.95 -8.18
CA PRO A 208 -0.20 -1.64 -8.82
C PRO A 208 0.52 -0.66 -7.91
N VAL A 209 1.54 -0.06 -8.44
CA VAL A 209 2.25 1.01 -7.76
C VAL A 209 1.28 2.16 -7.55
N PRO A 210 1.20 2.74 -6.35
CA PRO A 210 0.43 3.94 -6.16
C PRO A 210 1.08 5.06 -6.98
N SER A 211 0.47 5.39 -8.10
CA SER A 211 0.71 6.66 -8.77
C SER A 211 -0.65 7.31 -8.95
N ASP A 212 -0.78 8.50 -8.42
CA ASP A 212 -2.00 9.27 -8.38
C ASP A 212 -2.46 9.68 -9.78
N ASP A 213 -1.55 10.09 -10.65
CA ASP A 213 -1.88 10.70 -11.93
C ASP A 213 -2.55 9.79 -12.98
N PRO A 214 -2.03 8.60 -13.34
CA PRO A 214 -2.69 7.79 -14.38
C PRO A 214 -4.03 7.23 -13.88
N GLY A 215 -4.08 6.82 -12.61
CA GLY A 215 -5.28 6.22 -12.04
C GLY A 215 -6.40 7.22 -11.82
N GLU A 216 -6.10 8.46 -11.43
CA GLU A 216 -7.08 9.53 -11.32
C GLU A 216 -7.69 9.85 -12.68
N ARG A 217 -6.87 9.96 -13.73
CA ARG A 217 -7.36 10.21 -15.11
C ARG A 217 -8.27 9.08 -15.59
N VAL A 218 -7.95 7.83 -15.28
CA VAL A 218 -8.83 6.69 -15.61
C VAL A 218 -10.13 6.78 -14.81
N PHE A 219 -10.06 7.04 -13.52
CA PHE A 219 -11.21 7.19 -12.63
C PHE A 219 -12.17 8.28 -13.10
N GLU A 220 -11.65 9.43 -13.56
CA GLU A 220 -12.43 10.51 -14.14
C GLU A 220 -12.98 10.13 -15.52
N ARG A 221 -12.14 9.67 -16.45
CA ARG A 221 -12.52 9.31 -17.82
C ARG A 221 -13.58 8.20 -17.85
N LYS A 222 -13.49 7.23 -16.97
CA LYS A 222 -14.48 6.15 -16.86
C LYS A 222 -15.74 6.56 -16.11
N GLY A 223 -15.82 7.80 -15.63
CA GLY A 223 -17.00 8.39 -14.99
C GLY A 223 -17.23 7.97 -13.53
N CYS A 224 -16.24 7.35 -12.87
CA CYS A 224 -16.35 6.94 -11.48
C CYS A 224 -16.58 8.14 -10.54
N LYS A 225 -15.88 9.25 -10.80
CA LYS A 225 -15.94 10.50 -10.03
C LYS A 225 -17.35 11.11 -10.00
N ALA A 226 -18.18 10.86 -11.03
CA ALA A 226 -19.55 11.38 -11.08
C ALA A 226 -20.43 10.90 -9.91
N CYS A 227 -20.13 9.72 -9.36
CA CYS A 227 -20.86 9.15 -8.21
C CYS A 227 -19.99 9.11 -6.96
N HIS A 228 -18.69 8.86 -7.10
CA HIS A 228 -17.76 8.71 -5.98
C HIS A 228 -17.11 10.06 -5.58
N THR A 229 -17.96 11.00 -5.14
CA THR A 229 -17.58 12.33 -4.67
C THR A 229 -18.41 12.71 -3.44
N GLY A 230 -17.98 13.70 -2.68
CA GLY A 230 -18.67 14.16 -1.48
C GLY A 230 -18.91 13.04 -0.47
N PRO A 231 -20.18 12.81 -0.03
CA PRO A 231 -20.51 11.75 0.93
C PRO A 231 -20.16 10.34 0.42
N ASN A 232 -20.07 10.16 -0.90
CA ASN A 232 -19.75 8.89 -1.54
C ASN A 232 -18.27 8.78 -1.95
N ALA A 233 -17.43 9.74 -1.55
CA ALA A 233 -15.99 9.67 -1.80
C ALA A 233 -15.38 8.38 -1.26
N LEU A 234 -14.40 7.84 -1.98
CA LEU A 234 -13.75 6.57 -1.61
C LEU A 234 -12.53 6.77 -0.72
N SER A 235 -12.07 8.01 -0.55
CA SER A 235 -10.96 8.33 0.36
C SER A 235 -11.28 7.92 1.80
N GLY A 236 -10.37 7.22 2.46
CA GLY A 236 -10.52 6.78 3.84
C GLY A 236 -11.47 5.60 4.10
N ARG A 237 -12.28 5.19 3.11
CA ARG A 237 -13.25 4.09 3.28
C ARG A 237 -12.62 2.71 3.38
N PHE A 238 -11.44 2.54 2.80
CA PHE A 238 -10.71 1.27 2.75
C PHE A 238 -9.43 1.30 3.60
N SER A 239 -9.30 2.28 4.48
CA SER A 239 -8.13 2.39 5.35
C SER A 239 -7.91 1.09 6.15
N GLY A 240 -6.71 0.54 6.07
CA GLY A 240 -6.35 -0.73 6.71
C GLY A 240 -6.91 -1.98 6.05
N ARG A 241 -7.54 -1.86 4.87
CA ARG A 241 -8.06 -2.99 4.11
C ARG A 241 -7.08 -3.46 3.04
N THR A 242 -7.26 -4.69 2.56
CA THR A 242 -6.46 -5.28 1.49
C THR A 242 -6.98 -4.89 0.11
N LEU A 243 -6.19 -5.12 -0.94
CA LEU A 243 -6.66 -4.96 -2.32
C LEU A 243 -7.81 -5.94 -2.63
N LEU A 244 -7.85 -7.08 -1.96
CA LEU A 244 -8.93 -8.03 -2.12
C LEU A 244 -10.23 -7.50 -1.50
N ASP A 245 -10.18 -6.82 -0.35
CA ASP A 245 -11.36 -6.15 0.22
C ASP A 245 -11.93 -5.11 -0.75
N PHE A 246 -11.04 -4.39 -1.45
CA PHE A 246 -11.45 -3.45 -2.48
C PHE A 246 -12.10 -4.15 -3.67
N ALA A 247 -11.49 -5.24 -4.15
CA ALA A 247 -12.00 -6.05 -5.24
C ALA A 247 -13.40 -6.60 -4.92
N VAL A 248 -13.56 -7.12 -3.73
CA VAL A 248 -14.83 -7.65 -3.22
C VAL A 248 -15.88 -6.55 -3.07
N ALA A 249 -15.50 -5.39 -2.53
CA ALA A 249 -16.41 -4.26 -2.42
C ALA A 249 -16.91 -3.78 -3.79
N MET A 250 -16.05 -3.76 -4.82
CA MET A 250 -16.46 -3.45 -6.19
C MET A 250 -17.46 -4.49 -6.71
N TRP A 251 -17.17 -5.78 -6.52
CA TRP A 251 -18.04 -6.87 -6.94
C TRP A 251 -19.43 -6.80 -6.27
N ASN A 252 -19.46 -6.74 -4.94
CA ASN A 252 -20.71 -6.71 -4.18
C ASN A 252 -21.55 -5.47 -4.50
N HIS A 253 -20.89 -4.36 -4.83
CA HIS A 253 -21.58 -3.12 -5.19
C HIS A 253 -21.99 -3.04 -6.68
N ALA A 254 -21.51 -3.93 -7.52
CA ALA A 254 -21.75 -3.88 -8.96
C ALA A 254 -23.23 -3.79 -9.37
N PRO A 255 -24.20 -4.51 -8.74
CA PRO A 255 -25.62 -4.38 -9.08
C PRO A 255 -26.20 -3.01 -8.81
N ALA A 256 -25.72 -2.30 -7.79
CA ALA A 256 -26.19 -0.97 -7.40
C ALA A 256 -25.62 0.15 -8.27
N MET A 257 -24.58 -0.12 -9.05
CA MET A 257 -23.98 0.89 -9.93
C MET A 257 -24.81 1.08 -11.19
N ARG A 258 -25.27 2.31 -11.42
CA ARG A 258 -26.05 2.68 -12.62
C ARG A 258 -25.23 2.54 -13.92
N ARG A 259 -23.94 2.73 -13.84
CA ARG A 259 -22.98 2.63 -14.97
C ARG A 259 -21.80 1.78 -14.53
N ARG A 260 -21.48 0.76 -15.27
CA ARG A 260 -20.31 -0.10 -15.10
C ARG A 260 -19.43 0.04 -16.34
N PRO A 261 -18.40 0.89 -16.31
CA PRO A 261 -17.49 1.01 -17.43
C PRO A 261 -16.70 -0.28 -17.59
N VAL A 262 -16.41 -0.65 -18.83
CA VAL A 262 -15.43 -1.70 -19.13
C VAL A 262 -14.05 -1.16 -18.75
N LEU A 263 -13.29 -1.94 -18.02
CA LEU A 263 -11.92 -1.67 -17.60
C LEU A 263 -11.03 -2.77 -18.18
N ASP A 264 -9.96 -2.41 -18.86
CA ASP A 264 -8.90 -3.37 -19.12
C ASP A 264 -8.03 -3.58 -17.87
N TYR A 265 -7.17 -4.60 -17.91
CA TYR A 265 -6.32 -4.95 -16.77
C TYR A 265 -5.40 -3.79 -16.34
N GLY A 266 -4.84 -3.03 -17.31
CA GLY A 266 -4.01 -1.87 -17.03
C GLY A 266 -4.78 -0.73 -16.38
N GLU A 267 -5.97 -0.44 -16.89
CA GLU A 267 -6.87 0.57 -16.32
C GLU A 267 -7.32 0.21 -14.90
N LEU A 268 -7.68 -1.05 -14.66
CA LEU A 268 -8.05 -1.50 -13.32
C LEU A 268 -6.88 -1.41 -12.35
N ARG A 269 -5.66 -1.76 -12.79
CA ARG A 269 -4.44 -1.59 -11.99
C ARG A 269 -4.23 -0.13 -11.62
N GLN A 270 -4.34 0.78 -12.59
CA GLN A 270 -4.17 2.22 -12.35
C GLN A 270 -5.22 2.77 -11.39
N VAL A 271 -6.50 2.42 -11.59
CA VAL A 271 -7.57 2.85 -10.68
C VAL A 271 -7.37 2.27 -9.28
N SER A 272 -7.00 0.99 -9.17
CA SER A 272 -6.71 0.36 -7.89
C SER A 272 -5.53 1.02 -7.18
N GLY A 273 -4.47 1.36 -7.94
CA GLY A 273 -3.32 2.12 -7.43
C GLY A 273 -3.69 3.50 -6.92
N TYR A 274 -4.51 4.24 -7.68
CA TYR A 274 -5.04 5.54 -7.26
C TYR A 274 -5.90 5.45 -5.99
N LEU A 275 -6.87 4.54 -5.98
CA LEU A 275 -7.73 4.35 -4.81
C LEU A 275 -6.94 3.88 -3.59
N TRP A 276 -5.91 3.08 -3.79
CA TRP A 276 -5.00 2.70 -2.74
C TRP A 276 -4.18 3.90 -2.25
N ALA A 277 -3.65 4.73 -3.16
CA ALA A 277 -2.96 5.97 -2.80
C ALA A 277 -3.85 6.90 -1.96
N LEU A 278 -5.15 6.98 -2.26
CA LEU A 278 -6.11 7.73 -1.43
C LEU A 278 -6.26 7.17 0.00
N GLN A 279 -6.04 5.88 0.22
CA GLN A 279 -6.08 5.26 1.56
C GLN A 279 -4.77 5.48 2.32
N ILE A 280 -3.67 5.60 1.58
CA ILE A 280 -2.32 5.85 2.12
C ILE A 280 -2.13 7.34 2.39
N SER A 281 -2.85 8.21 1.69
CA SER A 281 -2.90 9.63 2.01
C SER A 281 -3.51 9.79 3.41
N GLN A 282 -2.68 9.55 4.42
CA GLN A 282 -3.01 9.99 5.77
C GLN A 282 -3.33 11.47 5.71
N PRO A 283 -4.28 11.95 6.54
CA PRO A 283 -4.42 13.38 6.69
C PRO A 283 -3.02 13.96 6.92
N PRO A 284 -2.64 15.00 6.18
CA PRO A 284 -1.31 15.55 6.26
C PRO A 284 -1.01 15.82 7.74
N GLY A 285 0.14 15.37 8.19
CA GLY A 285 0.57 15.58 9.56
C GLY A 285 0.51 17.07 9.90
N SER A 286 0.18 17.41 11.11
CA SER A 286 0.13 18.80 11.57
C SER A 286 1.52 19.27 11.95
N MET A 287 2.02 20.31 11.27
CA MET A 287 3.28 20.96 11.62
C MET A 287 3.29 21.44 13.08
N ALA A 288 2.17 21.98 13.57
CA ALA A 288 2.06 22.47 14.95
C ALA A 288 2.15 21.33 15.96
N ARG A 289 1.40 20.24 15.76
CA ARG A 289 1.49 19.04 16.61
C ARG A 289 2.88 18.40 16.49
N GLY A 290 3.46 18.38 15.30
CA GLY A 290 4.80 17.86 15.06
C GLY A 290 5.87 18.62 15.85
N LYS A 291 5.78 19.96 15.94
CA LYS A 291 6.66 20.77 16.80
C LYS A 291 6.53 20.37 18.26
N VAL A 292 5.31 20.24 18.75
CA VAL A 292 5.05 19.80 20.13
C VAL A 292 5.62 18.41 20.39
N CYS A 293 5.33 17.46 19.51
CA CYS A 293 5.86 16.09 19.60
C CYS A 293 7.39 16.07 19.57
N PHE A 294 8.02 16.78 18.63
CA PHE A 294 9.47 16.84 18.45
C PHE A 294 10.17 17.38 19.70
N THR A 295 9.57 18.38 20.36
CA THR A 295 10.05 18.93 21.62
C THR A 295 9.83 17.98 22.79
N ALA A 296 8.61 17.45 22.94
CA ALA A 296 8.25 16.56 24.05
C ALA A 296 9.04 15.24 24.04
N LYS A 297 9.34 14.72 22.83
CA LYS A 297 10.19 13.51 22.66
C LYS A 297 11.70 13.82 22.79
N GLY A 298 12.09 15.06 23.05
CA GLY A 298 13.47 15.48 23.31
C GLY A 298 14.36 15.63 22.07
N CYS A 299 13.78 15.62 20.86
CA CYS A 299 14.54 15.70 19.60
C CYS A 299 15.23 17.07 19.44
N THR A 300 14.61 18.16 19.92
CA THR A 300 15.14 19.53 19.87
C THR A 300 16.49 19.67 20.57
N ALA A 301 16.70 18.92 21.66
CA ALA A 301 17.93 18.97 22.45
C ALA A 301 19.20 18.65 21.65
N CYS A 302 19.05 17.88 20.57
CA CYS A 302 20.17 17.52 19.71
C CYS A 302 20.06 18.16 18.31
N HIS A 303 18.87 18.12 17.70
CA HIS A 303 18.70 18.46 16.29
C HIS A 303 18.45 19.95 16.01
N GLU A 304 18.20 20.77 17.04
CA GLU A 304 18.03 22.22 16.92
C GLU A 304 19.15 23.02 17.61
N GLN A 305 20.05 22.36 18.34
CA GLN A 305 21.17 22.98 19.02
C GLN A 305 22.48 22.80 18.23
N ALA A 306 23.18 23.88 17.93
CA ALA A 306 24.36 23.84 17.09
C ALA A 306 25.58 23.10 17.71
N LEU A 307 25.58 22.93 19.03
CA LEU A 307 26.74 22.41 19.78
C LEU A 307 26.77 20.87 19.92
N THR A 308 25.76 20.17 19.49
CA THR A 308 25.65 18.71 19.73
C THR A 308 26.30 17.84 18.67
N GLY A 309 26.68 18.40 17.52
CA GLY A 309 27.17 17.66 16.35
C GLY A 309 26.07 16.81 15.66
N ALA A 310 24.82 16.89 16.12
CA ALA A 310 23.71 16.27 15.45
C ALA A 310 23.33 17.05 14.18
N PRO A 311 22.92 16.36 13.09
CA PRO A 311 22.58 17.05 11.86
C PRO A 311 21.30 17.89 12.05
N ARG A 312 21.27 19.07 11.46
CA ARG A 312 20.02 19.81 11.29
C ARG A 312 19.13 19.06 10.32
N LEU A 313 17.86 18.92 10.69
CA LEU A 313 16.89 18.13 9.90
C LEU A 313 16.05 18.98 8.94
N THR A 314 16.22 20.32 8.96
CA THR A 314 15.58 21.24 8.02
C THR A 314 16.38 21.40 6.73
N GLY A 315 15.72 21.84 5.64
CA GLY A 315 16.39 22.10 4.35
C GLY A 315 16.46 20.87 3.43
N ARG A 316 15.78 19.81 3.79
CA ARG A 316 15.61 18.58 3.03
C ARG A 316 14.14 18.24 3.00
N ARG A 317 13.64 17.68 1.89
CA ARG A 317 12.29 17.12 1.84
C ARG A 317 12.29 15.76 2.54
N TRP A 318 11.34 15.58 3.45
CA TRP A 318 11.13 14.35 4.19
C TRP A 318 9.82 13.69 3.76
N ASP A 319 9.90 12.44 3.41
CA ASP A 319 8.79 11.51 3.32
C ASP A 319 9.09 10.27 4.18
N PRO A 320 8.15 9.33 4.36
CA PRO A 320 8.37 8.15 5.19
C PRO A 320 9.57 7.31 4.75
N PHE A 321 9.82 7.16 3.44
CA PHE A 321 10.92 6.35 2.90
C PHE A 321 12.26 7.03 3.10
N VAL A 322 12.34 8.32 2.83
CA VAL A 322 13.53 9.16 3.13
C VAL A 322 13.87 9.08 4.62
N LEU A 323 12.87 9.18 5.50
CA LEU A 323 13.09 9.11 6.93
C LEU A 323 13.62 7.73 7.34
N MET A 324 13.01 6.66 6.85
CA MET A 324 13.46 5.29 7.14
C MET A 324 14.88 5.03 6.63
N ALA A 325 15.23 5.48 5.42
CA ALA A 325 16.57 5.31 4.84
C ALA A 325 17.64 6.04 5.67
N VAL A 326 17.37 7.29 6.05
CA VAL A 326 18.27 8.05 6.92
C VAL A 326 18.39 7.43 8.30
N LEU A 327 17.28 7.02 8.88
CA LEU A 327 17.25 6.33 10.17
C LEU A 327 18.07 5.05 10.13
N TRP A 328 17.91 4.25 9.08
CA TRP A 328 18.63 2.98 8.95
C TRP A 328 20.14 3.20 8.89
N ARG A 329 20.60 4.18 8.12
CA ARG A 329 22.04 4.51 7.98
C ARG A 329 22.65 5.20 9.21
N ARG A 330 21.87 6.00 9.96
CA ARG A 330 22.37 6.86 11.02
C ARG A 330 21.84 6.54 12.41
N GLY A 331 20.85 5.70 12.51
CA GLY A 331 20.13 5.42 13.75
C GLY A 331 21.01 4.77 14.83
N THR A 332 21.98 3.93 14.44
CA THR A 332 22.94 3.34 15.38
C THR A 332 23.81 4.40 16.05
N ILE A 333 24.20 5.45 15.31
CA ILE A 333 24.95 6.59 15.87
C ILE A 333 24.07 7.38 16.82
N MET A 334 22.82 7.64 16.43
CA MET A 334 21.84 8.31 17.27
C MET A 334 21.55 7.50 18.55
N GLN A 335 21.40 6.18 18.44
CA GLN A 335 21.20 5.30 19.58
C GLN A 335 22.36 5.41 20.59
N GLY A 336 23.62 5.31 20.13
CA GLY A 336 24.79 5.43 20.99
C GLY A 336 24.88 6.80 21.68
N LYS A 337 24.47 7.88 21.01
CA LYS A 337 24.42 9.22 21.62
C LYS A 337 23.34 9.33 22.70
N LEU A 338 22.15 8.75 22.48
CA LEU A 338 21.11 8.71 23.50
C LEU A 338 21.55 7.90 24.72
N GLU A 339 22.13 6.72 24.51
CA GLU A 339 22.65 5.86 25.57
C GLU A 339 23.75 6.57 26.39
N SER A 340 24.69 7.26 25.74
CA SER A 340 25.77 8.01 26.42
C SER A 340 25.26 9.21 27.24
N THR A 341 24.04 9.69 26.97
CA THR A 341 23.40 10.77 27.71
C THR A 341 22.32 10.28 28.69
N GLY A 342 22.20 8.98 28.90
CA GLY A 342 21.19 8.37 29.78
C GLY A 342 19.74 8.53 29.27
N ARG A 343 19.55 8.80 27.99
CA ARG A 343 18.23 9.00 27.38
C ARG A 343 17.76 7.72 26.71
N SER A 344 16.49 7.39 26.90
CA SER A 344 15.85 6.29 26.18
C SER A 344 15.48 6.66 24.75
N TRP A 345 15.39 5.66 23.87
CA TRP A 345 14.91 5.83 22.52
C TRP A 345 13.42 6.21 22.53
N PRO A 346 13.04 7.37 21.95
CA PRO A 346 11.65 7.84 21.97
C PRO A 346 10.76 6.94 21.08
N GLN A 347 9.59 6.58 21.60
CA GLN A 347 8.57 5.85 20.82
C GLN A 347 7.64 6.83 20.13
N LEU A 348 7.25 6.53 18.89
CA LEU A 348 6.33 7.33 18.08
C LEU A 348 5.19 6.45 17.57
N THR A 349 3.97 6.96 17.70
CA THR A 349 2.81 6.42 16.96
C THR A 349 2.89 6.81 15.49
N ALA A 350 2.09 6.18 14.62
CA ALA A 350 2.02 6.57 13.22
C ALA A 350 1.54 8.04 13.05
N ALA A 351 0.59 8.47 13.86
CA ALA A 351 0.11 9.86 13.85
C ALA A 351 1.21 10.85 14.27
N GLU A 352 1.93 10.56 15.36
CA GLU A 352 3.09 11.38 15.78
C GLU A 352 4.18 11.40 14.71
N MET A 353 4.41 10.27 14.03
CA MET A 353 5.38 10.19 12.92
C MET A 353 4.96 11.08 11.75
N ALA A 354 3.66 11.07 11.36
CA ALA A 354 3.13 11.97 10.34
C ALA A 354 3.32 13.44 10.73
N ASP A 355 2.98 13.79 11.96
CA ASP A 355 3.13 15.15 12.49
C ASP A 355 4.60 15.58 12.53
N VAL A 356 5.51 14.71 12.94
CA VAL A 356 6.97 14.98 12.92
C VAL A 356 7.46 15.19 11.50
N ILE A 357 7.08 14.35 10.53
CA ILE A 357 7.46 14.53 9.11
C ILE A 357 6.98 15.90 8.61
N ALA A 358 5.74 16.28 8.92
CA ALA A 358 5.19 17.59 8.56
C ALA A 358 6.00 18.74 9.16
N TYR A 359 6.44 18.61 10.42
CA TYR A 359 7.28 19.60 11.08
C TYR A 359 8.69 19.70 10.47
N LEU A 360 9.26 18.57 10.08
CA LEU A 360 10.58 18.54 9.42
C LEU A 360 10.56 19.23 8.05
N ASN A 361 9.42 19.18 7.36
CA ASN A 361 9.20 19.83 6.06
C ASN A 361 8.85 21.34 6.17
N ARG A 362 8.91 21.94 7.38
CA ARG A 362 8.63 23.35 7.54
C ARG A 362 9.58 24.21 6.69
N PRO A 363 9.12 25.34 6.18
CA PRO A 363 9.99 26.30 5.51
C PRO A 363 11.18 26.66 6.41
N PRO A 364 12.37 26.85 5.87
CA PRO A 364 13.48 27.37 6.64
C PRO A 364 13.07 28.71 7.27
N THR A 365 13.22 28.84 8.57
CA THR A 365 13.01 30.13 9.23
C THR A 365 13.99 31.13 8.62
N ALA A 366 13.48 32.26 8.11
CA ALA A 366 14.31 33.36 7.66
C ALA A 366 15.34 33.66 8.76
N ARG A 367 16.62 33.63 8.41
CA ARG A 367 17.67 34.09 9.35
C ARG A 367 17.37 35.55 9.62
N SER A 368 17.00 35.89 10.85
CA SER A 368 17.16 37.26 11.33
C SER A 368 18.67 37.53 11.30
N TYR A 369 19.08 38.39 10.36
CA TYR A 369 20.42 38.96 10.31
C TYR A 369 20.59 39.90 11.49
#